data_a5fe58a1675d74d3357d906e5bed2635
#
_entry.id   a5fe58a1675d74d3357d906e5bed2635
#
_cell.length_a   1.000
_cell.length_b   1.000
_cell.length_c   1.000
_cell.angle_alpha   90.00
_cell.angle_beta   90.00
_cell.angle_gamma   90.00
#
_symmetry.space_group_name_H-M   'P 1'
#
loop_
_entity.id
_entity.type
_entity.pdbx_description
1 polymer ?
#
loop_
_entity_poly.entity_id
_entity_poly.type
_entity_poly.pdbx_seq_one_letter_code
_entity_poly.pdbx_strand_id
1 'polypeptide(L)'
;MELGNHEEANEELELIDAPLRAHPDVLEVRWLIHQKVENWELCENFASALVKLAPERTTGWIHRSFALHEMKRTQEAYDELKPALDTFKKEQLVWYNMACYACVLGNKEEARELLSKAIELGGDAVKAQALEDPDLEGVRVSEEE
;
A
#
# COMPACT_ATOMS: atom_id res chain seq x y z
N MET A 1 -0.03 3.04 21.54
CA MET A 1 0.79 4.24 21.38
C MET A 1 0.11 5.45 22.01
N GLU A 2 0.87 6.26 22.67
CA GLU A 2 0.33 7.45 23.31
C GLU A 2 0.15 8.58 22.29
N LEU A 3 -0.99 9.24 22.37
CA LEU A 3 -1.30 10.34 21.47
C LEU A 3 -0.30 11.49 21.58
N GLY A 4 0.18 11.77 22.80
CA GLY A 4 1.16 12.83 23.01
C GLY A 4 2.44 12.64 22.23
N ASN A 5 2.97 11.42 22.20
CA ASN A 5 4.19 11.13 21.45
C ASN A 5 3.99 11.30 19.94
N HIS A 6 2.81 10.91 19.47
CA HIS A 6 2.46 11.06 18.07
C HIS A 6 2.37 12.55 17.68
N GLU A 7 1.71 13.34 18.50
CA GLU A 7 1.55 14.76 18.24
C GLU A 7 2.89 15.49 18.28
N GLU A 8 3.76 15.15 19.23
CA GLU A 8 5.08 15.76 19.32
C GLU A 8 5.91 15.47 18.09
N ALA A 9 5.90 14.23 17.60
CA ALA A 9 6.64 13.87 16.40
C ALA A 9 6.14 14.65 15.19
N ASN A 10 4.83 14.82 15.07
CA ASN A 10 4.24 15.56 13.96
C ASN A 10 4.57 17.05 14.05
N GLU A 11 4.55 17.62 15.26
CA GLU A 11 4.91 19.02 15.47
C GLU A 11 6.35 19.29 15.10
N GLU A 12 7.25 18.38 15.43
CA GLU A 12 8.67 18.51 15.05
C GLU A 12 8.82 18.55 13.53
N LEU A 13 8.06 17.73 12.81
CA LEU A 13 8.09 17.74 11.36
C LEU A 13 7.59 19.06 10.79
N GLU A 14 6.60 19.65 11.45
CA GLU A 14 6.08 20.94 11.00
C GLU A 14 7.07 22.10 11.17
N LEU A 15 8.05 21.94 12.06
CA LEU A 15 9.08 22.95 12.26
C LEU A 15 10.20 22.89 11.23
N ILE A 16 10.23 21.82 10.41
CA ILE A 16 11.22 21.68 9.34
C ILE A 16 10.84 22.65 8.21
N ASP A 17 11.85 23.23 7.57
CA ASP A 17 11.63 24.14 6.44
C ASP A 17 10.72 23.54 5.39
N ALA A 18 9.87 24.38 4.77
CA ALA A 18 8.90 23.91 3.78
C ALA A 18 9.48 23.00 2.70
N PRO A 19 10.65 23.31 2.10
CA PRO A 19 11.24 22.39 1.11
C PRO A 19 11.56 21.01 1.68
N LEU A 20 12.02 20.96 2.94
CA LEU A 20 12.33 19.68 3.58
C LEU A 20 11.05 18.94 3.98
N ARG A 21 9.98 19.67 4.37
CA ARG A 21 8.71 19.04 4.70
C ARG A 21 8.10 18.36 3.49
N ALA A 22 8.39 18.85 2.29
CA ALA A 22 7.90 18.25 1.05
C ALA A 22 8.84 17.17 0.51
N HIS A 23 9.98 16.94 1.19
CA HIS A 23 10.91 15.90 0.75
C HIS A 23 10.28 14.52 0.87
N PRO A 24 10.49 13.63 -0.12
CA PRO A 24 9.90 12.29 -0.09
C PRO A 24 10.14 11.52 1.20
N ASP A 25 11.35 11.59 1.76
CA ASP A 25 11.66 10.87 3.01
C ASP A 25 10.80 11.37 4.18
N VAL A 26 10.54 12.67 4.23
CA VAL A 26 9.72 13.25 5.28
C VAL A 26 8.27 12.82 5.11
N LEU A 27 7.79 12.77 3.87
CA LEU A 27 6.43 12.32 3.59
C LEU A 27 6.22 10.86 3.99
N GLU A 28 7.23 10.02 3.78
CA GLU A 28 7.16 8.61 4.20
C GLU A 28 7.09 8.50 5.73
N VAL A 29 7.86 9.31 6.44
CA VAL A 29 7.83 9.33 7.89
C VAL A 29 6.46 9.80 8.41
N ARG A 30 5.93 10.85 7.80
CA ARG A 30 4.60 11.36 8.17
C ARG A 30 3.53 10.30 7.94
N TRP A 31 3.62 9.57 6.84
CA TRP A 31 2.69 8.49 6.57
C TRP A 31 2.74 7.45 7.68
N LEU A 32 3.94 7.05 8.08
CA LEU A 32 4.11 6.06 9.15
C LEU A 32 3.55 6.54 10.48
N ILE A 33 3.74 7.82 10.79
CA ILE A 33 3.23 8.39 12.03
C ILE A 33 1.69 8.30 12.07
N HIS A 34 1.06 8.71 10.98
CA HIS A 34 -0.41 8.73 10.94
C HIS A 34 -1.02 7.35 10.75
N GLN A 35 -0.29 6.43 10.14
CA GLN A 35 -0.71 5.05 9.99
C GLN A 35 -0.88 4.38 11.35
N LYS A 36 0.00 4.69 12.30
CA LYS A 36 -0.07 4.11 13.64
C LYS A 36 -1.34 4.48 14.38
N VAL A 37 -1.92 5.64 14.11
CA VAL A 37 -3.17 6.06 14.71
C VAL A 37 -4.34 5.91 13.74
N GLU A 38 -4.10 5.22 12.64
CA GLU A 38 -5.12 4.91 11.63
C GLU A 38 -5.82 6.12 11.05
N ASN A 39 -5.09 7.23 10.92
CA ASN A 39 -5.62 8.42 10.26
C ASN A 39 -5.41 8.27 8.75
N TRP A 40 -6.25 7.45 8.14
CA TRP A 40 -6.09 7.06 6.75
C TRP A 40 -6.27 8.19 5.75
N GLU A 41 -7.10 9.19 6.08
CA GLU A 41 -7.25 10.34 5.21
C GLU A 41 -5.94 11.11 5.06
N LEU A 42 -5.26 11.38 6.17
CA LEU A 42 -3.95 12.03 6.11
C LEU A 42 -2.92 11.14 5.45
N CYS A 43 -2.97 9.84 5.71
CA CYS A 43 -2.08 8.90 5.05
C CYS A 43 -2.23 8.98 3.53
N GLU A 44 -3.45 9.01 3.04
CA GLU A 44 -3.70 9.11 1.61
C GLU A 44 -3.15 10.44 1.05
N ASN A 45 -3.33 11.53 1.79
CA ASN A 45 -2.81 12.83 1.37
C ASN A 45 -1.28 12.82 1.26
N PHE A 46 -0.59 12.28 2.26
CA PHE A 46 0.88 12.22 2.23
C PHE A 46 1.38 11.30 1.12
N ALA A 47 0.71 10.17 0.93
CA ALA A 47 1.11 9.24 -0.12
C ALA A 47 0.88 9.82 -1.52
N SER A 48 -0.22 10.56 -1.71
CA SER A 48 -0.50 11.23 -2.98
C SER A 48 0.57 12.28 -3.30
N ALA A 49 1.00 13.03 -2.29
CA ALA A 49 2.07 14.00 -2.46
C ALA A 49 3.37 13.28 -2.81
N LEU A 50 3.63 12.14 -2.18
CA LEU A 50 4.81 11.34 -2.44
C LEU A 50 4.84 10.84 -3.89
N VAL A 51 3.71 10.37 -4.41
CA VAL A 51 3.61 9.94 -5.80
C VAL A 51 3.94 11.10 -6.76
N LYS A 52 3.47 12.29 -6.45
CA LYS A 52 3.74 13.46 -7.28
C LYS A 52 5.20 13.88 -7.26
N LEU A 53 5.82 13.83 -6.08
CA LEU A 53 7.20 14.29 -5.92
C LEU A 53 8.23 13.22 -6.32
N ALA A 54 7.90 11.97 -6.14
CA ALA A 54 8.82 10.86 -6.41
C ALA A 54 8.09 9.68 -7.01
N PRO A 55 7.54 9.82 -8.23
CA PRO A 55 6.78 8.73 -8.86
C PRO A 55 7.63 7.49 -9.16
N GLU A 56 8.94 7.63 -9.11
CA GLU A 56 9.86 6.50 -9.29
C GLU A 56 9.98 5.62 -8.03
N ARG A 57 9.44 6.08 -6.89
CA ARG A 57 9.44 5.28 -5.66
C ARG A 57 8.17 4.47 -5.54
N THR A 58 8.31 3.18 -5.32
CA THR A 58 7.17 2.28 -5.16
C THR A 58 6.32 2.64 -3.95
N THR A 59 6.96 3.17 -2.90
CA THR A 59 6.30 3.40 -1.61
C THR A 59 5.08 4.31 -1.69
N GLY A 60 5.16 5.39 -2.46
CA GLY A 60 4.01 6.29 -2.58
C GLY A 60 2.79 5.60 -3.18
N TRP A 61 3.01 4.83 -4.22
CA TRP A 61 1.94 4.10 -4.89
C TRP A 61 1.29 3.08 -3.96
N ILE A 62 2.12 2.30 -3.25
CA ILE A 62 1.63 1.27 -2.34
C ILE A 62 0.91 1.90 -1.15
N HIS A 63 1.53 2.89 -0.52
CA HIS A 63 0.96 3.55 0.66
C HIS A 63 -0.36 4.22 0.35
N ARG A 64 -0.48 4.87 -0.82
CA ARG A 64 -1.73 5.52 -1.21
C ARG A 64 -2.86 4.52 -1.35
N SER A 65 -2.59 3.43 -2.05
CA SER A 65 -3.61 2.42 -2.27
C SER A 65 -4.00 1.73 -0.96
N PHE A 66 -3.03 1.49 -0.09
CA PHE A 66 -3.29 0.86 1.20
C PHE A 66 -4.24 1.73 2.05
N ALA A 67 -3.98 3.03 2.12
CA ALA A 67 -4.84 3.94 2.87
C ALA A 67 -6.26 3.95 2.30
N LEU A 68 -6.38 3.98 0.98
CA LEU A 68 -7.70 3.94 0.33
C LEU A 68 -8.44 2.65 0.66
N HIS A 69 -7.75 1.52 0.61
CA HIS A 69 -8.35 0.23 0.93
C HIS A 69 -8.83 0.19 2.40
N GLU A 70 -8.03 0.72 3.32
CA GLU A 70 -8.40 0.76 4.73
C GLU A 70 -9.63 1.64 4.98
N MET A 71 -9.87 2.62 4.12
CA MET A 71 -11.07 3.47 4.19
C MET A 71 -12.26 2.84 3.45
N LYS A 72 -12.14 1.57 3.07
CA LYS A 72 -13.18 0.84 2.31
C LYS A 72 -13.40 1.41 0.91
N ARG A 73 -12.38 2.06 0.36
CA ARG A 73 -12.41 2.61 -1.00
C ARG A 73 -11.53 1.74 -1.90
N THR A 74 -11.84 0.45 -1.92
CA THR A 74 -11.00 -0.54 -2.60
C THR A 74 -10.96 -0.36 -4.11
N GLN A 75 -12.05 0.09 -4.73
CA GLN A 75 -12.04 0.36 -6.17
C GLN A 75 -11.05 1.46 -6.51
N GLU A 76 -11.01 2.53 -5.71
CA GLU A 76 -10.04 3.59 -5.92
C GLU A 76 -8.63 3.09 -5.67
N ALA A 77 -8.44 2.26 -4.63
CA ALA A 77 -7.14 1.65 -4.35
C ALA A 77 -6.64 0.86 -5.55
N TYR A 78 -7.51 0.07 -6.14
CA TYR A 78 -7.20 -0.72 -7.33
C TYR A 78 -6.81 0.19 -8.50
N ASP A 79 -7.65 1.18 -8.78
CA ASP A 79 -7.43 2.09 -9.92
C ASP A 79 -6.14 2.89 -9.76
N GLU A 80 -5.86 3.34 -8.55
CA GLU A 80 -4.68 4.17 -8.29
C GLU A 80 -3.38 3.37 -8.29
N LEU A 81 -3.43 2.09 -7.94
CA LEU A 81 -2.22 1.26 -7.93
C LEU A 81 -1.94 0.59 -9.26
N LYS A 82 -2.96 0.43 -10.09
CA LYS A 82 -2.83 -0.31 -11.35
C LYS A 82 -1.66 0.13 -12.24
N PRO A 83 -1.43 1.44 -12.44
CA PRO A 83 -0.29 1.86 -13.28
C PRO A 83 1.06 1.38 -12.76
N ALA A 84 1.17 1.12 -11.45
CA ALA A 84 2.43 0.67 -10.86
C ALA A 84 2.83 -0.73 -11.34
N LEU A 85 1.87 -1.53 -11.81
CA LEU A 85 2.18 -2.86 -12.35
C LEU A 85 3.13 -2.76 -13.54
N ASP A 86 2.95 -1.73 -14.37
CA ASP A 86 3.82 -1.54 -15.54
C ASP A 86 5.14 -0.89 -15.19
N THR A 87 5.13 0.02 -14.21
CA THR A 87 6.32 0.75 -13.80
C THR A 87 7.25 -0.10 -12.94
N PHE A 88 6.67 -0.88 -12.03
CA PHE A 88 7.44 -1.67 -11.05
C PHE A 88 7.18 -3.16 -11.23
N LYS A 89 7.48 -3.67 -12.41
CA LYS A 89 7.13 -5.04 -12.81
C LYS A 89 7.69 -6.13 -11.92
N LYS A 90 8.77 -5.85 -11.19
CA LYS A 90 9.42 -6.86 -10.34
C LYS A 90 9.13 -6.66 -8.85
N GLU A 91 8.26 -5.71 -8.51
CA GLU A 91 7.91 -5.46 -7.12
C GLU A 91 6.75 -6.35 -6.69
N GLN A 92 7.08 -7.44 -6.03
CA GLN A 92 6.07 -8.43 -5.61
C GLN A 92 4.93 -7.81 -4.82
N LEU A 93 5.21 -6.82 -4.00
CA LEU A 93 4.18 -6.22 -3.15
C LEU A 93 3.11 -5.48 -3.95
N VAL A 94 3.47 -4.88 -5.09
CA VAL A 94 2.49 -4.25 -5.98
C VAL A 94 1.53 -5.31 -6.51
N TRP A 95 2.06 -6.41 -7.01
CA TRP A 95 1.23 -7.51 -7.53
C TRP A 95 0.37 -8.11 -6.43
N TYR A 96 0.95 -8.30 -5.26
CA TYR A 96 0.23 -8.87 -4.12
C TYR A 96 -0.94 -7.98 -3.69
N ASN A 97 -0.69 -6.69 -3.51
CA ASN A 97 -1.76 -5.77 -3.09
C ASN A 97 -2.85 -5.67 -4.16
N MET A 98 -2.47 -5.65 -5.43
CA MET A 98 -3.46 -5.65 -6.52
C MET A 98 -4.32 -6.91 -6.47
N ALA A 99 -3.72 -8.06 -6.16
CA ALA A 99 -4.48 -9.30 -6.03
C ALA A 99 -5.50 -9.19 -4.90
N CYS A 100 -5.10 -8.62 -3.77
CA CYS A 100 -6.01 -8.41 -2.64
C CYS A 100 -7.19 -7.52 -3.05
N TYR A 101 -6.90 -6.42 -3.73
CA TYR A 101 -7.96 -5.49 -4.13
C TYR A 101 -8.90 -6.14 -5.16
N ALA A 102 -8.35 -6.82 -6.14
CA ALA A 102 -9.17 -7.52 -7.13
C ALA A 102 -10.07 -8.56 -6.47
N CYS A 103 -9.54 -9.29 -5.50
CA CYS A 103 -10.31 -10.31 -4.80
C CYS A 103 -11.45 -9.69 -3.99
N VAL A 104 -11.17 -8.63 -3.25
CA VAL A 104 -12.20 -7.94 -2.47
C VAL A 104 -13.29 -7.38 -3.38
N LEU A 105 -12.92 -6.94 -4.58
CA LEU A 105 -13.88 -6.41 -5.56
C LEU A 105 -14.67 -7.50 -6.29
N GLY A 106 -14.36 -8.77 -6.05
CA GLY A 106 -15.06 -9.88 -6.67
C GLY A 106 -14.46 -10.39 -7.96
N ASN A 107 -13.34 -9.81 -8.40
CA ASN A 107 -12.65 -10.23 -9.63
C ASN A 107 -11.67 -11.35 -9.33
N LYS A 108 -12.21 -12.51 -8.99
CA LYS A 108 -11.41 -13.64 -8.50
C LYS A 108 -10.42 -14.19 -9.51
N GLU A 109 -10.79 -14.21 -10.77
CA GLU A 109 -9.92 -14.72 -11.81
C GLU A 109 -8.69 -13.84 -11.98
N GLU A 110 -8.90 -12.52 -12.06
CA GLU A 110 -7.81 -11.57 -12.13
C GLU A 110 -6.96 -11.64 -10.87
N ALA A 111 -7.59 -11.77 -9.70
CA ALA A 111 -6.86 -11.88 -8.43
C ALA A 111 -5.92 -13.07 -8.44
N ARG A 112 -6.36 -14.21 -9.01
CA ARG A 112 -5.50 -15.40 -9.10
C ARG A 112 -4.29 -15.15 -9.99
N GLU A 113 -4.49 -14.48 -11.11
CA GLU A 113 -3.40 -14.15 -12.02
C GLU A 113 -2.40 -13.21 -11.36
N LEU A 114 -2.89 -12.18 -10.68
CA LEU A 114 -2.04 -11.22 -9.98
C LEU A 114 -1.28 -11.90 -8.84
N LEU A 115 -1.97 -12.76 -8.10
CA LEU A 115 -1.33 -13.49 -7.00
C LEU A 115 -0.27 -14.45 -7.51
N SER A 116 -0.54 -15.14 -8.63
CA SER A 116 0.45 -16.03 -9.24
C SER A 116 1.72 -15.28 -9.57
N LYS A 117 1.58 -14.06 -10.10
CA LYS A 117 2.75 -13.23 -10.41
C LYS A 117 3.50 -12.82 -9.16
N ALA A 118 2.77 -12.47 -8.09
CA ALA A 118 3.41 -12.11 -6.83
C ALA A 118 4.19 -13.30 -6.26
N ILE A 119 3.62 -14.50 -6.34
CA ILE A 119 4.29 -15.71 -5.87
C ILE A 119 5.51 -16.03 -6.73
N GLU A 120 5.40 -15.85 -8.03
CA GLU A 120 6.54 -16.04 -8.94
C GLU A 120 7.72 -15.16 -8.54
N LEU A 121 7.43 -13.91 -8.15
CA LEU A 121 8.45 -12.95 -7.75
C LEU A 121 8.97 -13.16 -6.33
N GLY A 122 8.10 -13.51 -5.39
CA GLY A 122 8.42 -13.58 -3.97
C GLY A 122 8.52 -14.99 -3.37
N GLY A 123 8.11 -16.00 -4.11
CA GLY A 123 8.29 -17.38 -3.71
C GLY A 123 7.38 -17.84 -2.58
N ASP A 124 7.86 -18.81 -1.82
CA ASP A 124 7.07 -19.48 -0.78
C ASP A 124 6.63 -18.53 0.34
N ALA A 125 7.41 -17.50 0.62
CA ALA A 125 7.03 -16.52 1.66
C ALA A 125 5.73 -15.80 1.28
N VAL A 126 5.60 -15.42 0.01
CA VAL A 126 4.38 -14.76 -0.48
C VAL A 126 3.21 -15.74 -0.47
N LYS A 127 3.45 -16.99 -0.88
CA LYS A 127 2.41 -18.01 -0.86
C LYS A 127 1.89 -18.25 0.55
N ALA A 128 2.80 -18.33 1.53
CA ALA A 128 2.42 -18.53 2.92
C ALA A 128 1.60 -17.35 3.44
N GLN A 129 2.00 -16.13 3.10
CA GLN A 129 1.27 -14.94 3.49
C GLN A 129 -0.14 -14.93 2.90
N ALA A 130 -0.26 -15.33 1.64
CA ALA A 130 -1.55 -15.35 0.95
C ALA A 130 -2.52 -16.35 1.58
N LEU A 131 -2.01 -17.45 2.11
CA LEU A 131 -2.86 -18.47 2.75
C LEU A 131 -3.52 -17.96 4.03
N GLU A 132 -2.95 -16.96 4.67
CA GLU A 132 -3.47 -16.41 5.91
C GLU A 132 -4.17 -15.07 5.74
N ASP A 133 -4.08 -14.45 4.56
CA ASP A 133 -4.62 -13.12 4.33
C ASP A 133 -6.14 -13.16 4.10
N PRO A 134 -6.94 -12.53 4.97
CA PRO A 134 -8.40 -12.53 4.80
C PRO A 134 -8.87 -11.90 3.49
N ASP A 135 -8.11 -10.93 2.95
CA ASP A 135 -8.50 -10.29 1.69
C ASP A 135 -8.43 -11.27 0.51
N LEU A 136 -7.65 -12.33 0.64
CA LEU A 136 -7.48 -13.32 -0.42
C LEU A 136 -8.26 -14.60 -0.17
N GLU A 137 -9.15 -14.61 0.82
CA GLU A 137 -9.92 -15.79 1.16
C GLU A 137 -10.66 -16.38 -0.04
N GLY A 138 -11.22 -15.51 -0.88
CA GLY A 138 -12.00 -15.94 -2.05
C GLY A 138 -11.20 -16.59 -3.16
N VAL A 139 -9.88 -16.39 -3.17
CA VAL A 139 -9.00 -16.96 -4.21
C VAL A 139 -7.84 -17.73 -3.60
N ARG A 140 -7.99 -18.07 -2.31
CA ARG A 140 -6.93 -18.81 -1.63
C ARG A 140 -6.64 -20.08 -2.41
N VAL A 141 -5.39 -20.19 -2.85
CA VAL A 141 -4.95 -21.32 -3.64
C VAL A 141 -4.92 -22.54 -2.71
N SER A 142 -5.56 -23.61 -3.14
CA SER A 142 -5.54 -24.83 -2.34
C SER A 142 -4.16 -25.45 -2.44
N GLU A 143 -3.79 -26.17 -1.39
CA GLU A 143 -2.52 -26.86 -1.38
C GLU A 143 -2.40 -27.90 -2.50
N GLU A 144 -3.55 -28.35 -2.99
CA GLU A 144 -3.61 -29.34 -4.07
C GLU A 144 -3.28 -28.75 -5.43
N GLU A 145 -3.33 -27.45 -5.57
CA GLU A 145 -2.98 -26.79 -6.83
C GLU A 145 -1.45 -26.51 -6.92
#